data_391c53d8f98cc9405ca33f46b5edec8f
#
_entry.id   391c53d8f98cc9405ca33f46b5edec8f
#
_cell.length_a   1.000
_cell.length_b   1.000
_cell.length_c   1.000
_cell.angle_alpha   90.00
_cell.angle_beta   90.00
_cell.angle_gamma   90.00
#
_symmetry.space_group_name_H-M   'P 1'
#
loop_
_entity.id
_entity.type
_entity.pdbx_description
1 polymer ?
#
loop_
_entity_poly.entity_id
_entity_poly.type
_entity_poly.pdbx_seq_one_letter_code
_entity_poly.pdbx_strand_id
1 'polypeptide(L)'
;MKRKNLSSGWGSLALTLVMAVGLAGCGSDGTDGIDGKDGVNGAGQVISMQRLGRTASQGFDQSAAEIVAFEPAGKNIFAVNAQSGMIDVFSAADPTAPTLAQSIDLRTLLVANGKATDVALVGAANSVAVHGSFAAVAVEASPKTGAGWVVFLNVDSLAYVTAVQVGSLPDMLTFTPDGSKVVVAIEGEPEDYTVDPEGSVDIITVADFSLQRAGFREFNVGGSRAAELPAEVRVFGQIVDSNGQWVRASTVAEDVEPEYLAISADSQTAYVSLQENNAVAVVDLANARISKIFALGFKDHRLPGNELDVSDKDNQINIANWPVFGMFQPDSIATYRVNGIDYIVTANEGDSRADWGIAQSGGATDFAGDSLNLNMEEFRVKDLPLDPDAFSDAASLQEKAQLGRLKVSAQMGDTDNDGDFDELYVYGGRSFSIWNAATGERVFDSGSQMELLTANKYGTNFNNDNDENDADGRSDAKGPEPEGL
;
A
#
# COMPACT_ATOMS: atom_id res chain seq x y z
N MET A 1 7.70 -16.45 23.91
CA MET A 1 8.69 -16.13 22.88
C MET A 1 8.35 -14.73 22.40
N LYS A 2 9.29 -13.82 22.38
CA LYS A 2 9.01 -12.43 22.01
C LYS A 2 8.76 -12.37 20.50
N ARG A 3 7.55 -11.99 20.10
CA ARG A 3 7.25 -11.62 18.72
C ARG A 3 8.10 -10.41 18.38
N LYS A 4 8.92 -10.51 17.35
CA LYS A 4 9.50 -9.34 16.70
C LYS A 4 8.43 -8.85 15.72
N ASN A 5 7.83 -7.73 16.01
CA ASN A 5 7.10 -7.00 15.00
C ASN A 5 8.14 -6.51 13.99
N LEU A 6 8.09 -7.05 12.81
CA LEU A 6 8.79 -6.53 11.63
C LEU A 6 7.94 -5.38 11.07
N SER A 7 7.97 -4.24 11.74
CA SER A 7 7.52 -3.01 11.10
C SER A 7 8.69 -2.51 10.27
N SER A 8 8.54 -2.47 8.96
CA SER A 8 9.47 -1.84 8.04
C SER A 8 9.47 -0.33 8.27
N GLY A 9 10.28 0.12 9.19
CA GLY A 9 10.38 1.54 9.56
C GLY A 9 11.32 2.31 8.63
N TRP A 10 10.83 2.80 7.51
CA TRP A 10 11.49 3.88 6.80
C TRP A 10 10.93 5.22 7.27
N GLY A 11 11.76 5.99 7.93
CA GLY A 11 11.47 7.41 8.16
C GLY A 11 11.51 8.18 6.86
N SER A 12 10.51 8.01 6.00
CA SER A 12 10.36 8.81 4.79
C SER A 12 9.58 10.07 5.11
N LEU A 13 10.26 11.20 5.01
CA LEU A 13 9.65 12.52 5.08
C LEU A 13 8.83 12.72 3.80
N ALA A 14 7.56 12.34 3.78
CA ALA A 14 6.65 12.67 2.70
C ALA A 14 6.35 14.17 2.73
N LEU A 15 6.99 14.93 1.86
CA LEU A 15 6.70 16.34 1.63
C LEU A 15 5.64 16.42 0.53
N THR A 16 4.38 16.65 0.89
CA THR A 16 3.32 16.91 -0.09
C THR A 16 3.57 18.27 -0.76
N LEU A 17 4.02 18.24 -2.01
CA LEU A 17 4.26 19.45 -2.81
C LEU A 17 2.98 19.79 -3.58
N VAL A 18 2.37 20.92 -3.29
CA VAL A 18 1.31 21.50 -4.14
C VAL A 18 1.97 22.09 -5.38
N MET A 19 1.85 21.41 -6.53
CA MET A 19 2.28 21.94 -7.82
C MET A 19 1.15 22.75 -8.48
N ALA A 20 1.39 24.03 -8.71
CA ALA A 20 0.66 24.80 -9.70
C ALA A 20 1.41 24.69 -11.04
N VAL A 21 0.93 23.83 -11.95
CA VAL A 21 1.49 23.71 -13.30
C VAL A 21 0.71 24.59 -14.26
N GLY A 22 1.36 25.63 -14.76
CA GLY A 22 0.89 26.38 -15.92
C GLY A 22 1.20 25.60 -17.21
N LEU A 23 0.18 25.07 -17.87
CA LEU A 23 0.30 24.38 -19.14
C LEU A 23 0.17 25.39 -20.31
N ALA A 24 1.24 25.54 -21.09
CA ALA A 24 1.16 26.11 -22.44
C ALA A 24 0.92 24.95 -23.42
N GLY A 25 -0.23 24.95 -24.08
CA GLY A 25 -0.61 23.91 -25.00
C GLY A 25 0.15 23.96 -26.33
N CYS A 26 0.39 22.78 -26.93
CA CYS A 26 0.66 22.64 -28.35
C CYS A 26 -0.40 21.71 -28.95
N GLY A 27 -1.20 22.25 -29.85
CA GLY A 27 -2.02 21.47 -30.76
C GLY A 27 -1.29 21.26 -32.08
N SER A 28 -1.45 20.11 -32.69
CA SER A 28 -1.72 19.91 -34.13
C SER A 28 -1.75 18.44 -34.50
N ASP A 29 -2.62 18.11 -35.44
CA ASP A 29 -3.01 16.80 -35.92
C ASP A 29 -1.85 15.99 -36.49
N GLY A 30 -1.78 14.70 -36.09
CA GLY A 30 -0.78 13.76 -36.58
C GLY A 30 -1.21 13.09 -37.89
N THR A 31 -0.32 13.11 -38.86
CA THR A 31 -0.29 12.18 -39.98
C THR A 31 0.67 11.04 -39.67
N ASP A 32 0.39 9.88 -40.25
CA ASP A 32 0.99 8.56 -40.05
C ASP A 32 2.48 8.52 -39.73
N GLY A 33 2.82 7.71 -38.70
CA GLY A 33 4.14 7.63 -38.12
C GLY A 33 5.22 7.13 -39.08
N ILE A 34 6.23 7.94 -39.22
CA ILE A 34 7.59 7.54 -39.61
C ILE A 34 8.34 7.24 -38.32
N ASP A 35 9.13 6.16 -38.30
CA ASP A 35 9.91 5.69 -37.18
C ASP A 35 10.43 6.82 -36.30
N GLY A 36 10.09 6.76 -35.01
CA GLY A 36 10.44 7.77 -34.05
C GLY A 36 11.95 7.99 -33.98
N LYS A 37 12.39 9.14 -34.42
CA LYS A 37 13.72 9.62 -34.02
C LYS A 37 13.67 9.85 -32.53
N ASP A 38 14.74 9.42 -31.86
CA ASP A 38 14.96 9.68 -30.43
C ASP A 38 14.49 11.08 -30.09
N GLY A 39 13.58 11.16 -29.14
CA GLY A 39 13.01 12.44 -28.72
C GLY A 39 14.15 13.36 -28.35
N VAL A 40 14.23 14.53 -29.01
CA VAL A 40 15.14 15.58 -28.56
C VAL A 40 14.76 15.83 -27.11
N ASN A 41 15.70 15.59 -26.17
CA ASN A 41 15.52 15.95 -24.78
C ASN A 41 15.02 17.41 -24.78
N GLY A 42 13.73 17.62 -24.55
CA GLY A 42 13.22 18.93 -24.26
C GLY A 42 14.07 19.45 -23.12
N ALA A 43 14.50 20.69 -23.16
CA ALA A 43 15.19 21.31 -22.03
C ALA A 43 14.22 21.25 -20.85
N GLY A 44 14.19 20.07 -20.19
CA GLY A 44 13.32 19.81 -19.06
C GLY A 44 13.65 20.81 -17.97
N GLN A 45 12.64 21.46 -17.42
CA GLN A 45 12.83 22.12 -16.14
C GLN A 45 13.34 21.06 -15.18
N VAL A 46 14.60 21.19 -14.75
CA VAL A 46 15.14 20.34 -13.70
C VAL A 46 14.42 20.74 -12.43
N ILE A 47 13.50 19.90 -11.98
CA ILE A 47 12.92 20.05 -10.65
C ILE A 47 13.98 19.60 -9.66
N SER A 48 14.46 20.52 -8.83
CA SER A 48 15.38 20.18 -7.74
C SER A 48 14.65 20.32 -6.41
N MET A 49 14.78 19.32 -5.54
CA MET A 49 14.35 19.39 -4.15
C MET A 49 15.52 19.67 -3.25
N GLN A 50 15.35 20.63 -2.33
CA GLN A 50 16.36 20.94 -1.30
C GLN A 50 15.75 20.75 0.07
N ARG A 51 16.41 19.94 0.93
CA ARG A 51 16.02 19.86 2.33
C ARG A 51 16.33 21.18 3.02
N LEU A 52 15.32 21.83 3.55
CA LEU A 52 15.46 23.10 4.28
C LEU A 52 15.84 22.87 5.75
N GLY A 53 15.23 21.89 6.40
CA GLY A 53 15.45 21.57 7.80
C GLY A 53 15.13 20.13 8.14
N ARG A 54 15.24 19.81 9.40
CA ARG A 54 14.83 18.53 9.99
C ARG A 54 14.46 18.72 11.46
N THR A 55 13.59 17.88 11.98
CA THR A 55 13.38 17.70 13.41
C THR A 55 14.54 16.92 14.04
N ALA A 56 14.61 16.87 15.36
CA ALA A 56 15.50 15.95 16.05
C ALA A 56 15.10 14.51 15.76
N SER A 57 16.10 13.62 15.60
CA SER A 57 15.84 12.19 15.48
C SER A 57 15.34 11.64 16.82
N GLN A 58 14.32 10.77 16.76
CA GLN A 58 13.80 10.05 17.94
C GLN A 58 14.64 8.81 18.28
N GLY A 59 15.48 8.34 17.36
CA GLY A 59 16.33 7.17 17.50
C GLY A 59 16.46 6.41 16.18
N PHE A 60 17.32 5.41 16.17
CA PHE A 60 17.40 4.44 15.07
C PHE A 60 16.35 3.34 15.31
N ASP A 61 15.75 2.86 14.26
CA ASP A 61 14.74 1.80 14.30
C ASP A 61 13.59 2.12 15.26
N GLN A 62 13.06 3.34 15.14
CA GLN A 62 11.91 3.84 15.90
C GLN A 62 10.90 4.42 14.91
N SER A 63 9.74 3.79 14.77
CA SER A 63 8.63 4.28 13.94
C SER A 63 8.03 5.56 14.54
N ALA A 64 8.79 6.65 14.51
CA ALA A 64 8.45 7.90 15.19
C ALA A 64 7.82 8.96 14.28
N ALA A 65 7.78 8.76 12.96
CA ALA A 65 7.08 9.64 12.01
C ALA A 65 6.84 8.86 10.71
N GLU A 66 5.58 8.54 10.44
CA GLU A 66 5.17 7.81 9.23
C GLU A 66 4.39 8.70 8.28
N ILE A 67 3.18 9.10 8.65
CA ILE A 67 2.32 9.96 7.83
C ILE A 67 2.37 11.39 8.36
N VAL A 68 2.45 12.35 7.42
CA VAL A 68 2.51 13.78 7.76
C VAL A 68 1.48 14.58 6.95
N ALA A 69 0.91 15.61 7.60
CA ALA A 69 0.08 16.61 6.94
C ALA A 69 0.56 18.02 7.30
N PHE A 70 0.59 18.90 6.30
CA PHE A 70 1.01 20.29 6.47
C PHE A 70 -0.20 21.23 6.48
N GLU A 71 -0.33 22.03 7.54
CA GLU A 71 -1.31 23.09 7.67
C GLU A 71 -0.65 24.44 7.30
N PRO A 72 -0.99 25.06 6.15
CA PRO A 72 -0.24 26.18 5.62
C PRO A 72 -0.47 27.51 6.34
N ALA A 73 -1.64 27.76 6.96
CA ALA A 73 -1.97 29.04 7.58
C ALA A 73 -1.18 29.26 8.89
N GLY A 74 -1.21 28.27 9.79
CA GLY A 74 -0.43 28.26 11.03
C GLY A 74 1.01 27.76 10.84
N LYS A 75 1.31 27.18 9.65
CA LYS A 75 2.58 26.51 9.36
C LYS A 75 2.89 25.37 10.33
N ASN A 76 1.90 24.56 10.60
CA ASN A 76 2.02 23.39 11.45
C ASN A 76 2.19 22.13 10.62
N ILE A 77 3.05 21.23 11.07
CA ILE A 77 3.19 19.87 10.54
C ILE A 77 2.58 18.93 11.58
N PHE A 78 1.56 18.19 11.19
CA PHE A 78 1.00 17.09 11.96
C PHE A 78 1.68 15.82 11.52
N ALA A 79 2.24 15.05 12.42
CA ALA A 79 2.92 13.79 12.13
C ALA A 79 2.35 12.67 13.02
N VAL A 80 2.02 11.56 12.40
CA VAL A 80 1.73 10.32 13.13
C VAL A 80 3.02 9.83 13.77
N ASN A 81 2.97 9.60 15.08
CA ASN A 81 4.04 8.95 15.83
C ASN A 81 3.56 7.55 16.24
N ALA A 82 3.78 6.57 15.35
CA ALA A 82 3.31 5.21 15.54
C ALA A 82 3.91 4.55 16.78
N GLN A 83 5.18 4.84 17.10
CA GLN A 83 5.83 4.31 18.29
C GLN A 83 5.10 4.67 19.58
N SER A 84 4.63 5.91 19.70
CA SER A 84 3.96 6.41 20.92
C SER A 84 2.43 6.34 20.82
N GLY A 85 1.86 6.13 19.63
CA GLY A 85 0.43 6.23 19.37
C GLY A 85 -0.13 7.64 19.55
N MET A 86 0.70 8.66 19.23
CA MET A 86 0.38 10.07 19.38
C MET A 86 0.38 10.78 18.03
N ILE A 87 -0.19 11.97 18.00
CA ILE A 87 0.05 12.95 16.94
C ILE A 87 1.01 14.01 17.46
N ASP A 88 2.16 14.13 16.82
CA ASP A 88 3.13 15.18 17.08
C ASP A 88 2.84 16.37 16.16
N VAL A 89 2.73 17.55 16.74
CA VAL A 89 2.52 18.81 16.01
C VAL A 89 3.78 19.64 16.10
N PHE A 90 4.40 19.89 14.93
CA PHE A 90 5.61 20.71 14.84
C PHE A 90 5.27 22.06 14.24
N SER A 91 5.82 23.13 14.81
CA SER A 91 5.82 24.43 14.17
C SER A 91 6.91 24.51 13.10
N ALA A 92 6.51 24.81 11.88
CA ALA A 92 7.38 25.10 10.74
C ALA A 92 7.41 26.62 10.42
N ALA A 93 7.19 27.48 11.42
CA ALA A 93 7.32 28.93 11.27
C ALA A 93 8.71 29.32 10.76
N ASP A 94 9.75 28.63 11.23
CA ASP A 94 11.06 28.54 10.62
C ASP A 94 11.25 27.15 10.01
N PRO A 95 11.11 26.97 8.69
CA PRO A 95 11.22 25.67 8.04
C PRO A 95 12.63 25.08 8.07
N THR A 96 13.65 25.89 8.43
CA THR A 96 15.02 25.38 8.58
C THR A 96 15.27 24.72 9.93
N ALA A 97 14.42 24.97 10.91
CA ALA A 97 14.48 24.44 12.26
C ALA A 97 13.08 24.19 12.85
N PRO A 98 12.33 23.19 12.31
CA PRO A 98 11.01 22.84 12.85
C PRO A 98 11.13 22.41 14.31
N THR A 99 10.18 22.84 15.14
CA THR A 99 10.19 22.54 16.59
C THR A 99 8.90 21.86 17.01
N LEU A 100 8.98 20.86 17.88
CA LEU A 100 7.81 20.22 18.47
C LEU A 100 7.03 21.24 19.32
N ALA A 101 5.80 21.50 18.91
CA ALA A 101 4.89 22.39 19.64
C ALA A 101 4.06 21.62 20.67
N GLN A 102 3.54 20.44 20.29
CA GLN A 102 2.70 19.60 21.15
C GLN A 102 2.70 18.15 20.66
N SER A 103 2.61 17.19 21.59
CA SER A 103 2.21 15.80 21.34
C SER A 103 0.81 15.58 21.91
N ILE A 104 -0.07 14.94 21.13
CA ILE A 104 -1.48 14.73 21.46
C ILE A 104 -1.71 13.23 21.62
N ASP A 105 -2.02 12.79 22.83
CA ASP A 105 -2.38 11.40 23.12
C ASP A 105 -3.87 11.17 22.79
N LEU A 106 -4.11 10.49 21.66
CA LEU A 106 -5.46 10.23 21.16
C LEU A 106 -6.22 9.21 22.02
N ARG A 107 -5.54 8.27 22.66
CA ARG A 107 -6.11 7.29 23.57
C ARG A 107 -6.77 7.97 24.76
N THR A 108 -6.01 8.85 25.41
CA THR A 108 -6.52 9.66 26.51
C THR A 108 -7.68 10.58 26.08
N LEU A 109 -7.59 11.17 24.87
CA LEU A 109 -8.67 12.01 24.33
C LEU A 109 -9.97 11.23 24.11
N LEU A 110 -9.90 10.05 23.50
CA LEU A 110 -11.06 9.20 23.23
C LEU A 110 -11.76 8.77 24.52
N VAL A 111 -11.00 8.36 25.53
CA VAL A 111 -11.55 7.98 26.84
C VAL A 111 -12.15 9.20 27.54
N ALA A 112 -11.45 10.34 27.59
CA ALA A 112 -11.93 11.55 28.25
C ALA A 112 -13.25 12.11 27.65
N ASN A 113 -13.49 11.81 26.35
CA ASN A 113 -14.69 12.21 25.62
C ASN A 113 -15.73 11.09 25.49
N GLY A 114 -15.57 9.99 26.22
CA GLY A 114 -16.54 8.87 26.28
C GLY A 114 -16.70 8.10 24.98
N LYS A 115 -15.69 8.13 24.12
CA LYS A 115 -15.65 7.39 22.84
C LYS A 115 -15.05 5.99 23.00
N ALA A 116 -14.13 5.82 23.92
CA ALA A 116 -13.62 4.55 24.39
C ALA A 116 -13.82 4.44 25.91
N THR A 117 -13.90 3.22 26.44
CA THR A 117 -14.07 2.97 27.88
C THR A 117 -12.75 2.78 28.60
N ASP A 118 -11.70 2.41 27.88
CA ASP A 118 -10.35 2.18 28.40
C ASP A 118 -9.32 2.56 27.32
N VAL A 119 -8.18 3.12 27.72
CA VAL A 119 -7.06 3.44 26.83
C VAL A 119 -6.47 2.18 26.16
N ALA A 120 -6.58 1.03 26.82
CA ALA A 120 -6.10 -0.26 26.28
C ALA A 120 -6.92 -0.77 25.08
N LEU A 121 -8.11 -0.20 24.84
CA LEU A 121 -8.96 -0.52 23.69
C LEU A 121 -8.65 0.33 22.45
N VAL A 122 -7.74 1.27 22.56
CA VAL A 122 -7.34 2.20 21.49
C VAL A 122 -5.92 1.86 21.06
N GLY A 123 -5.76 1.56 19.80
CA GLY A 123 -4.48 1.19 19.17
C GLY A 123 -3.67 2.40 18.70
N ALA A 124 -2.99 2.23 17.58
CA ALA A 124 -2.15 3.24 16.96
C ALA A 124 -2.97 4.30 16.20
N ALA A 125 -2.32 5.42 15.90
CA ALA A 125 -2.77 6.34 14.88
C ALA A 125 -2.04 5.95 13.57
N ASN A 126 -2.80 5.79 12.47
CA ASN A 126 -2.25 5.30 11.20
C ASN A 126 -2.14 6.43 10.17
N SER A 127 -3.05 7.40 10.19
CA SER A 127 -3.05 8.48 9.20
C SER A 127 -3.51 9.81 9.77
N VAL A 128 -3.06 10.90 9.14
CA VAL A 128 -3.50 12.27 9.45
C VAL A 128 -3.65 13.09 8.18
N ALA A 129 -4.76 13.81 8.07
CA ALA A 129 -4.98 14.79 7.00
C ALA A 129 -5.48 16.11 7.57
N VAL A 130 -5.25 17.21 6.84
CA VAL A 130 -5.62 18.56 7.26
C VAL A 130 -6.37 19.25 6.13
N HIS A 131 -7.50 19.86 6.45
CA HIS A 131 -8.23 20.77 5.55
C HIS A 131 -9.01 21.82 6.35
N GLY A 132 -8.88 23.09 5.93
CA GLY A 132 -9.56 24.20 6.60
C GLY A 132 -9.22 24.29 8.08
N SER A 133 -10.23 24.20 8.94
CA SER A 133 -10.06 24.28 10.39
C SER A 133 -9.86 22.93 11.08
N PHE A 134 -9.77 21.83 10.34
CA PHE A 134 -9.74 20.49 10.91
C PHE A 134 -8.48 19.71 10.53
N ALA A 135 -7.91 19.01 11.51
CA ALA A 135 -7.11 17.83 11.31
C ALA A 135 -7.97 16.61 11.62
N ALA A 136 -7.99 15.62 10.73
CA ALA A 136 -8.63 14.32 10.91
C ALA A 136 -7.54 13.27 11.08
N VAL A 137 -7.71 12.36 12.05
CA VAL A 137 -6.73 11.32 12.39
C VAL A 137 -7.43 9.96 12.42
N ALA A 138 -6.93 9.00 11.64
CA ALA A 138 -7.34 7.60 11.72
C ALA A 138 -6.70 6.94 12.94
N VAL A 139 -7.51 6.24 13.73
CA VAL A 139 -7.08 5.58 14.98
C VAL A 139 -7.69 4.18 15.01
N GLU A 140 -6.86 3.17 15.03
CA GLU A 140 -7.31 1.78 15.14
C GLU A 140 -7.80 1.43 16.55
N ALA A 141 -8.55 0.34 16.67
CA ALA A 141 -8.85 -0.29 17.93
C ALA A 141 -7.72 -1.24 18.38
N SER A 142 -7.76 -1.64 19.63
CA SER A 142 -6.94 -2.75 20.15
C SER A 142 -7.86 -3.78 20.80
N PRO A 143 -8.02 -4.99 20.22
CA PRO A 143 -7.35 -5.51 19.01
C PRO A 143 -7.76 -4.76 17.73
N LYS A 144 -6.91 -4.77 16.70
CA LYS A 144 -7.12 -4.05 15.43
C LYS A 144 -8.38 -4.50 14.65
N THR A 145 -8.83 -5.73 14.89
CA THR A 145 -10.09 -6.26 14.35
C THR A 145 -11.35 -5.62 14.93
N GLY A 146 -11.22 -4.75 15.94
CA GLY A 146 -12.29 -3.94 16.47
C GLY A 146 -12.53 -2.67 15.65
N ALA A 147 -13.71 -2.07 15.82
CA ALA A 147 -14.06 -0.79 15.17
C ALA A 147 -13.17 0.35 15.68
N GLY A 148 -12.53 1.06 14.77
CA GLY A 148 -11.65 2.20 15.03
C GLY A 148 -12.40 3.55 15.08
N TRP A 149 -11.65 4.63 14.99
CA TRP A 149 -12.18 6.00 15.04
C TRP A 149 -11.49 6.92 14.03
N VAL A 150 -12.21 7.95 13.60
CA VAL A 150 -11.62 9.17 13.04
C VAL A 150 -11.79 10.28 14.07
N VAL A 151 -10.66 10.78 14.58
CA VAL A 151 -10.62 11.88 15.56
C VAL A 151 -10.44 13.21 14.83
N PHE A 152 -11.30 14.18 15.12
CA PHE A 152 -11.21 15.53 14.57
C PHE A 152 -10.64 16.48 15.63
N LEU A 153 -9.59 17.19 15.24
CA LEU A 153 -8.94 18.25 16.02
C LEU A 153 -9.11 19.58 15.30
N ASN A 154 -9.22 20.67 16.05
CA ASN A 154 -9.12 22.01 15.49
C ASN A 154 -7.64 22.35 15.25
N VAL A 155 -7.27 22.78 14.06
CA VAL A 155 -5.85 23.00 13.68
C VAL A 155 -5.18 24.17 14.42
N ASP A 156 -5.94 25.19 14.83
CA ASP A 156 -5.41 26.38 15.50
C ASP A 156 -5.21 26.17 16.99
N SER A 157 -6.23 25.60 17.65
CA SER A 157 -6.23 25.40 19.11
C SER A 157 -5.72 24.04 19.54
N LEU A 158 -5.57 23.08 18.59
CA LEU A 158 -5.26 21.68 18.80
C LEU A 158 -6.26 20.96 19.71
N ALA A 159 -7.43 21.56 19.92
CA ALA A 159 -8.47 21.01 20.78
C ALA A 159 -9.27 19.90 20.06
N TYR A 160 -9.69 18.90 20.84
CA TYR A 160 -10.64 17.90 20.41
C TYR A 160 -11.96 18.53 19.97
N VAL A 161 -12.48 18.12 18.83
CA VAL A 161 -13.78 18.52 18.29
C VAL A 161 -14.79 17.40 18.46
N THR A 162 -14.52 16.26 17.85
CA THR A 162 -15.34 15.05 17.93
C THR A 162 -14.53 13.81 17.50
N ALA A 163 -15.11 12.63 17.67
CA ALA A 163 -14.64 11.42 17.02
C ALA A 163 -15.84 10.62 16.48
N VAL A 164 -15.65 10.07 15.28
CA VAL A 164 -16.61 9.20 14.58
C VAL A 164 -16.08 7.79 14.64
N GLN A 165 -16.89 6.83 15.09
CA GLN A 165 -16.52 5.41 15.03
C GLN A 165 -16.66 4.91 13.58
N VAL A 166 -15.63 4.22 13.09
CA VAL A 166 -15.51 3.69 11.71
C VAL A 166 -15.30 2.18 11.73
N GLY A 167 -14.97 1.58 10.59
CA GLY A 167 -14.67 0.14 10.50
C GLY A 167 -13.38 -0.26 11.23
N SER A 168 -13.02 -1.54 11.07
CA SER A 168 -11.81 -2.13 11.66
C SER A 168 -10.59 -1.69 10.90
N LEU A 169 -9.54 -1.31 11.60
CA LEU A 169 -8.27 -0.86 11.06
C LEU A 169 -8.48 0.26 10.01
N PRO A 170 -8.88 1.49 10.43
CA PRO A 170 -8.82 2.64 9.55
C PRO A 170 -7.35 2.96 9.28
N ASP A 171 -6.91 2.70 8.06
CA ASP A 171 -5.51 2.88 7.69
C ASP A 171 -5.26 4.30 7.16
N MET A 172 -5.61 4.62 5.94
CA MET A 172 -5.39 5.94 5.34
C MET A 172 -6.67 6.77 5.29
N LEU A 173 -6.57 8.07 5.52
CA LEU A 173 -7.66 9.01 5.31
C LEU A 173 -7.21 10.29 4.61
N THR A 174 -8.14 10.89 3.87
CA THR A 174 -7.94 12.25 3.33
C THR A 174 -9.24 13.04 3.24
N PHE A 175 -9.13 14.36 3.18
CA PHE A 175 -10.27 15.22 2.83
C PHE A 175 -10.52 15.23 1.32
N THR A 176 -11.78 15.36 0.91
CA THR A 176 -12.09 15.75 -0.47
C THR A 176 -11.50 17.15 -0.75
N PRO A 177 -11.09 17.44 -2.00
CA PRO A 177 -10.54 18.76 -2.37
C PRO A 177 -11.40 19.95 -1.97
N ASP A 178 -12.73 19.81 -1.94
CA ASP A 178 -13.67 20.83 -1.49
C ASP A 178 -13.85 20.89 0.05
N GLY A 179 -13.21 19.98 0.80
CA GLY A 179 -13.26 19.87 2.24
C GLY A 179 -14.60 19.42 2.81
N SER A 180 -15.55 18.99 1.98
CA SER A 180 -16.89 18.60 2.43
C SER A 180 -16.97 17.24 3.10
N LYS A 181 -16.01 16.34 2.79
CA LYS A 181 -15.95 14.98 3.31
C LYS A 181 -14.55 14.59 3.76
N VAL A 182 -14.46 13.64 4.69
CA VAL A 182 -13.28 12.81 4.93
C VAL A 182 -13.59 11.41 4.43
N VAL A 183 -12.70 10.86 3.62
CA VAL A 183 -12.79 9.49 3.09
C VAL A 183 -11.70 8.67 3.75
N VAL A 184 -12.06 7.49 4.22
CA VAL A 184 -11.22 6.62 5.04
C VAL A 184 -11.17 5.24 4.40
N ALA A 185 -9.98 4.75 4.12
CA ALA A 185 -9.75 3.35 3.79
C ALA A 185 -9.86 2.53 5.09
N ILE A 186 -10.74 1.56 5.07
CA ILE A 186 -10.95 0.62 6.18
C ILE A 186 -10.42 -0.72 5.71
N GLU A 187 -9.23 -1.02 6.15
CA GLU A 187 -8.48 -2.18 5.69
C GLU A 187 -9.18 -3.48 6.10
N GLY A 188 -9.55 -3.60 7.38
CA GLY A 188 -10.20 -4.82 7.85
C GLY A 188 -9.24 -5.99 8.01
N GLU A 189 -7.93 -5.74 8.04
CA GLU A 189 -6.90 -6.78 8.15
C GLU A 189 -7.17 -7.74 9.31
N PRO A 190 -7.10 -9.07 9.10
CA PRO A 190 -7.25 -10.05 10.16
C PRO A 190 -6.04 -10.05 11.09
N GLU A 191 -6.20 -10.48 12.34
CA GLU A 191 -5.06 -10.66 13.26
C GLU A 191 -4.45 -12.06 13.13
N ASP A 192 -5.27 -13.08 12.98
CA ASP A 192 -4.84 -14.48 12.88
C ASP A 192 -5.85 -15.35 12.09
N TYR A 193 -6.69 -14.71 11.29
CA TYR A 193 -7.76 -15.33 10.50
C TYR A 193 -8.83 -16.11 11.32
N THR A 194 -8.83 -16.03 12.63
CA THR A 194 -9.99 -16.46 13.42
C THR A 194 -11.12 -15.42 13.34
N VAL A 195 -10.77 -14.17 13.14
CA VAL A 195 -11.66 -13.04 12.87
C VAL A 195 -11.08 -12.26 11.70
N ASP A 196 -11.86 -12.12 10.65
CA ASP A 196 -11.52 -11.41 9.43
C ASP A 196 -12.60 -10.35 9.19
N PRO A 197 -12.37 -9.08 9.57
CA PRO A 197 -13.35 -8.02 9.40
C PRO A 197 -13.50 -7.64 7.92
N GLU A 198 -14.68 -7.13 7.55
CA GLU A 198 -14.88 -6.68 6.18
C GLU A 198 -14.14 -5.36 5.92
N GLY A 199 -13.39 -5.31 4.80
CA GLY A 199 -12.88 -4.07 4.24
C GLY A 199 -13.99 -3.16 3.73
N SER A 200 -13.77 -1.85 3.77
CA SER A 200 -14.74 -0.87 3.27
C SER A 200 -14.10 0.50 3.05
N VAL A 201 -14.88 1.42 2.47
CA VAL A 201 -14.51 2.84 2.41
C VAL A 201 -15.55 3.63 3.19
N ASP A 202 -15.12 4.25 4.28
CA ASP A 202 -15.98 5.06 5.13
C ASP A 202 -15.91 6.53 4.71
N ILE A 203 -17.07 7.18 4.62
CA ILE A 203 -17.21 8.55 4.11
C ILE A 203 -17.90 9.39 5.18
N ILE A 204 -17.16 10.34 5.76
CA ILE A 204 -17.66 11.21 6.82
C ILE A 204 -17.96 12.60 6.25
N THR A 205 -19.19 13.07 6.35
CA THR A 205 -19.57 14.44 5.99
C THR A 205 -19.10 15.41 7.07
N VAL A 206 -18.25 16.39 6.70
CA VAL A 206 -17.60 17.30 7.67
C VAL A 206 -18.61 18.23 8.36
N ALA A 207 -19.71 18.58 7.69
CA ALA A 207 -20.69 19.54 8.22
C ALA A 207 -21.45 19.04 9.46
N ASP A 208 -21.66 17.74 9.60
CA ASP A 208 -22.43 17.13 10.70
C ASP A 208 -21.81 15.85 11.27
N PHE A 209 -20.65 15.47 10.75
CA PHE A 209 -19.90 14.25 11.10
C PHE A 209 -20.71 12.95 10.92
N SER A 210 -21.69 12.96 10.01
CA SER A 210 -22.43 11.77 9.63
C SER A 210 -21.58 10.83 8.78
N LEU A 211 -21.71 9.51 9.02
CA LEU A 211 -20.97 8.45 8.35
C LEU A 211 -21.85 7.72 7.34
N GLN A 212 -21.30 7.47 6.16
CA GLN A 212 -21.80 6.51 5.17
C GLN A 212 -20.69 5.52 4.84
N ARG A 213 -21.05 4.29 4.48
CA ARG A 213 -20.08 3.21 4.18
C ARG A 213 -20.32 2.65 2.79
N ALA A 214 -19.27 2.57 1.99
CA ALA A 214 -19.19 1.84 0.74
C ALA A 214 -18.48 0.50 1.00
N GLY A 215 -19.22 -0.60 1.07
CA GLY A 215 -18.70 -1.94 1.33
C GLY A 215 -18.68 -2.82 0.08
N PHE A 216 -18.07 -4.00 0.19
CA PHE A 216 -17.83 -4.92 -0.91
C PHE A 216 -18.80 -6.12 -0.95
N ARG A 217 -19.78 -6.23 -0.05
CA ARG A 217 -20.71 -7.38 0.05
C ARG A 217 -21.46 -7.70 -1.24
N GLU A 218 -21.69 -6.71 -2.11
CA GLU A 218 -22.34 -6.94 -3.40
C GLU A 218 -21.52 -7.85 -4.33
N PHE A 219 -20.18 -7.92 -4.13
CA PHE A 219 -19.25 -8.74 -4.90
C PHE A 219 -19.04 -10.14 -4.32
N ASN A 220 -19.54 -10.44 -3.13
CA ASN A 220 -19.47 -11.78 -2.54
C ASN A 220 -20.11 -12.82 -3.45
N VAL A 221 -19.69 -14.08 -3.33
CA VAL A 221 -20.32 -15.21 -4.03
C VAL A 221 -21.83 -15.20 -3.76
N GLY A 222 -22.62 -15.13 -4.83
CA GLY A 222 -24.07 -14.98 -4.75
C GLY A 222 -24.57 -13.56 -4.51
N GLY A 223 -23.70 -12.58 -4.37
CA GLY A 223 -24.03 -11.17 -4.30
C GLY A 223 -24.54 -10.62 -5.64
N SER A 224 -25.22 -9.47 -5.60
CA SER A 224 -25.87 -8.86 -6.77
C SER A 224 -24.89 -8.46 -7.88
N ARG A 225 -23.62 -8.32 -7.58
CA ARG A 225 -22.54 -7.90 -8.48
C ARG A 225 -21.35 -8.87 -8.50
N ALA A 226 -21.53 -10.09 -8.04
CA ALA A 226 -20.46 -11.09 -8.01
C ALA A 226 -19.79 -11.31 -9.37
N ALA A 227 -20.57 -11.23 -10.48
CA ALA A 227 -20.06 -11.38 -11.84
C ALA A 227 -19.31 -10.13 -12.37
N GLU A 228 -19.29 -9.04 -11.64
CA GLU A 228 -18.57 -7.82 -11.99
C GLU A 228 -17.15 -7.77 -11.37
N LEU A 229 -16.84 -8.67 -10.44
CA LEU A 229 -15.49 -8.80 -9.91
C LEU A 229 -14.60 -9.44 -10.99
N PRO A 230 -13.51 -8.76 -11.43
CA PRO A 230 -12.58 -9.36 -12.38
C PRO A 230 -11.91 -10.62 -11.81
N ALA A 231 -11.73 -11.64 -12.65
CA ALA A 231 -11.15 -12.90 -12.23
C ALA A 231 -9.67 -12.79 -11.77
N GLU A 232 -8.99 -11.75 -12.22
CA GLU A 232 -7.60 -11.46 -11.88
C GLU A 232 -7.44 -10.74 -10.53
N VAL A 233 -8.54 -10.32 -9.89
CA VAL A 233 -8.51 -9.80 -8.52
C VAL A 233 -8.24 -10.97 -7.58
N ARG A 234 -7.17 -10.88 -6.80
CA ARG A 234 -6.77 -11.95 -5.88
C ARG A 234 -7.71 -11.99 -4.69
N VAL A 235 -8.39 -13.13 -4.48
CA VAL A 235 -9.26 -13.40 -3.34
C VAL A 235 -8.95 -14.82 -2.88
N PHE A 236 -8.23 -14.97 -1.77
CA PHE A 236 -7.68 -16.25 -1.34
C PHE A 236 -7.75 -16.48 0.19
N GLY A 237 -8.25 -15.52 0.95
CA GLY A 237 -8.36 -15.58 2.40
C GLY A 237 -9.20 -16.75 2.91
N GLN A 238 -8.92 -17.18 4.12
CA GLN A 238 -9.55 -18.32 4.78
C GLN A 238 -9.84 -17.99 6.24
N ILE A 239 -10.97 -18.44 6.74
CA ILE A 239 -11.28 -18.40 8.16
C ILE A 239 -10.91 -19.73 8.81
N VAL A 240 -10.20 -19.65 9.93
CA VAL A 240 -9.79 -20.79 10.75
C VAL A 240 -10.40 -20.72 12.14
N ASP A 241 -10.47 -21.85 12.83
CA ASP A 241 -10.81 -21.90 14.26
C ASP A 241 -9.58 -21.58 15.15
N SER A 242 -9.77 -21.53 16.46
CA SER A 242 -8.70 -21.27 17.43
C SER A 242 -7.58 -22.33 17.48
N ASN A 243 -7.73 -23.43 16.75
CA ASN A 243 -6.72 -24.47 16.61
C ASN A 243 -6.05 -24.42 15.22
N GLY A 244 -6.34 -23.40 14.41
CA GLY A 244 -5.84 -23.26 13.05
C GLY A 244 -6.51 -24.20 12.04
N GLN A 245 -7.68 -24.78 12.37
CA GLN A 245 -8.38 -25.66 11.43
C GLN A 245 -9.26 -24.84 10.50
N TRP A 246 -9.24 -25.16 9.22
CA TRP A 246 -10.05 -24.50 8.19
C TRP A 246 -11.55 -24.60 8.54
N VAL A 247 -12.24 -23.49 8.46
CA VAL A 247 -13.68 -23.36 8.66
C VAL A 247 -14.39 -23.08 7.34
N ARG A 248 -13.94 -22.03 6.62
CA ARG A 248 -14.48 -21.62 5.34
C ARG A 248 -13.49 -20.67 4.61
N ALA A 249 -13.70 -20.47 3.33
CA ALA A 249 -13.05 -19.35 2.64
C ALA A 249 -13.58 -18.00 3.16
N SER A 250 -12.75 -16.96 3.15
CA SER A 250 -13.19 -15.58 3.35
C SER A 250 -14.16 -15.19 2.22
N THR A 251 -15.08 -14.31 2.52
CA THR A 251 -15.89 -13.65 1.47
C THR A 251 -15.04 -12.59 0.77
N VAL A 252 -15.46 -12.13 -0.41
CA VAL A 252 -14.77 -11.01 -1.08
C VAL A 252 -14.68 -9.78 -0.17
N ALA A 253 -15.74 -9.48 0.57
CA ALA A 253 -15.75 -8.32 1.47
C ALA A 253 -14.83 -8.47 2.68
N GLU A 254 -14.52 -9.68 3.10
CA GLU A 254 -13.54 -9.96 4.16
C GLU A 254 -12.11 -9.99 3.61
N ASP A 255 -11.92 -10.42 2.36
CA ASP A 255 -10.60 -10.62 1.79
C ASP A 255 -10.05 -9.35 1.11
N VAL A 256 -10.89 -8.37 0.74
CA VAL A 256 -10.40 -7.12 0.17
C VAL A 256 -10.00 -6.15 1.28
N GLU A 257 -8.78 -5.64 1.16
CA GLU A 257 -8.15 -4.76 2.14
C GLU A 257 -7.84 -3.40 1.49
N PRO A 258 -8.75 -2.41 1.70
CA PRO A 258 -8.51 -1.02 1.29
C PRO A 258 -7.41 -0.37 2.14
N GLU A 259 -6.30 0.01 1.53
CA GLU A 259 -5.18 0.66 2.23
C GLU A 259 -5.09 2.15 1.95
N TYR A 260 -4.78 2.51 0.73
CA TYR A 260 -4.53 3.89 0.36
C TYR A 260 -5.62 4.43 -0.56
N LEU A 261 -5.82 5.76 -0.57
CA LEU A 261 -6.83 6.36 -1.44
C LEU A 261 -6.43 7.74 -1.96
N ALA A 262 -6.93 8.06 -3.15
CA ALA A 262 -6.80 9.37 -3.77
C ALA A 262 -8.16 9.86 -4.30
N ILE A 263 -8.40 11.15 -4.19
CA ILE A 263 -9.69 11.76 -4.55
C ILE A 263 -9.58 12.50 -5.87
N SER A 264 -10.59 12.34 -6.76
CA SER A 264 -10.70 13.12 -7.97
C SER A 264 -10.80 14.63 -7.69
N ALA A 265 -10.28 15.46 -8.60
CA ALA A 265 -10.25 16.90 -8.42
C ALA A 265 -11.63 17.56 -8.25
N ASP A 266 -12.70 16.88 -8.68
CA ASP A 266 -14.09 17.36 -8.54
C ASP A 266 -14.78 16.86 -7.25
N SER A 267 -14.05 16.18 -6.38
CA SER A 267 -14.53 15.64 -5.09
C SER A 267 -15.67 14.61 -5.21
N GLN A 268 -15.83 13.97 -6.39
CA GLN A 268 -16.95 13.03 -6.61
C GLN A 268 -16.53 11.57 -6.52
N THR A 269 -15.26 11.25 -6.77
CA THR A 269 -14.75 9.90 -6.88
C THR A 269 -13.53 9.70 -5.99
N ALA A 270 -13.48 8.60 -5.26
CA ALA A 270 -12.25 8.10 -4.66
C ALA A 270 -11.75 6.88 -5.45
N TYR A 271 -10.46 6.77 -5.59
CA TYR A 271 -9.73 5.59 -6.06
C TYR A 271 -9.01 5.01 -4.86
N VAL A 272 -9.10 3.71 -4.67
CA VAL A 272 -8.64 3.04 -3.44
C VAL A 272 -7.80 1.83 -3.83
N SER A 273 -6.55 1.77 -3.37
CA SER A 273 -5.72 0.57 -3.53
C SER A 273 -6.28 -0.58 -2.70
N LEU A 274 -6.26 -1.75 -3.29
CA LEU A 274 -6.48 -3.05 -2.67
C LEU A 274 -5.19 -3.81 -2.93
N GLN A 275 -4.18 -3.59 -2.05
CA GLN A 275 -2.79 -3.94 -2.34
C GLN A 275 -2.62 -5.44 -2.56
N GLU A 276 -2.93 -6.28 -1.58
CA GLU A 276 -2.75 -7.73 -1.67
C GLU A 276 -3.68 -8.35 -2.72
N ASN A 277 -4.82 -7.71 -3.00
CA ASN A 277 -5.73 -8.16 -4.06
C ASN A 277 -5.25 -7.76 -5.46
N ASN A 278 -4.15 -6.97 -5.58
CA ASN A 278 -3.59 -6.44 -6.82
C ASN A 278 -4.64 -5.72 -7.69
N ALA A 279 -5.40 -4.82 -7.06
CA ALA A 279 -6.56 -4.17 -7.66
C ALA A 279 -6.74 -2.72 -7.20
N VAL A 280 -7.64 -1.99 -7.88
CA VAL A 280 -8.09 -0.66 -7.46
C VAL A 280 -9.62 -0.63 -7.47
N ALA A 281 -10.21 -0.17 -6.36
CA ALA A 281 -11.63 0.12 -6.26
C ALA A 281 -11.93 1.59 -6.62
N VAL A 282 -13.03 1.81 -7.32
CA VAL A 282 -13.55 3.14 -7.67
C VAL A 282 -14.82 3.41 -6.88
N VAL A 283 -14.84 4.46 -6.09
CA VAL A 283 -15.91 4.77 -5.14
C VAL A 283 -16.68 6.02 -5.58
N ASP A 284 -17.99 5.91 -5.74
CA ASP A 284 -18.89 7.04 -5.87
C ASP A 284 -19.16 7.65 -4.49
N LEU A 285 -18.58 8.82 -4.24
CA LEU A 285 -18.66 9.51 -2.95
C LEU A 285 -20.03 10.15 -2.68
N ALA A 286 -20.85 10.36 -3.71
CA ALA A 286 -22.19 10.90 -3.52
C ALA A 286 -23.19 9.83 -3.05
N ASN A 287 -23.01 8.58 -3.51
CA ASN A 287 -23.89 7.47 -3.20
C ASN A 287 -23.30 6.48 -2.18
N ALA A 288 -22.07 6.71 -1.70
CA ALA A 288 -21.32 5.81 -0.84
C ALA A 288 -21.30 4.36 -1.35
N ARG A 289 -20.84 4.17 -2.59
CA ARG A 289 -20.91 2.88 -3.28
C ARG A 289 -19.63 2.59 -4.06
N ILE A 290 -19.15 1.35 -4.00
CA ILE A 290 -18.11 0.86 -4.92
C ILE A 290 -18.75 0.81 -6.34
N SER A 291 -18.31 1.68 -7.22
CA SER A 291 -18.84 1.78 -8.59
C SER A 291 -18.22 0.73 -9.51
N LYS A 292 -16.93 0.42 -9.31
CA LYS A 292 -16.15 -0.52 -10.12
C LYS A 292 -14.95 -1.03 -9.31
N ILE A 293 -14.49 -2.24 -9.64
CA ILE A 293 -13.17 -2.75 -9.26
C ILE A 293 -12.46 -3.12 -10.57
N PHE A 294 -11.18 -2.82 -10.70
CA PHE A 294 -10.37 -3.31 -11.80
C PHE A 294 -9.06 -3.91 -11.28
N ALA A 295 -8.71 -5.08 -11.83
CA ALA A 295 -7.45 -5.73 -11.57
C ALA A 295 -6.33 -5.00 -12.29
N LEU A 296 -5.14 -4.97 -11.71
CA LEU A 296 -3.97 -4.31 -12.29
C LEU A 296 -3.21 -5.21 -13.28
N GLY A 297 -3.49 -6.53 -13.25
CA GLY A 297 -2.73 -7.49 -14.06
C GLY A 297 -1.29 -7.66 -13.57
N PHE A 298 -0.39 -8.06 -14.46
CA PHE A 298 0.96 -8.47 -14.09
C PHE A 298 2.01 -7.82 -14.97
N LYS A 299 3.20 -7.60 -14.40
CA LYS A 299 4.38 -7.13 -15.10
C LYS A 299 5.22 -8.33 -15.54
N ASP A 300 5.39 -8.50 -16.83
CA ASP A 300 6.20 -9.59 -17.39
C ASP A 300 7.70 -9.23 -17.34
N HIS A 301 8.42 -9.81 -16.40
CA HIS A 301 9.86 -9.57 -16.23
C HIS A 301 10.75 -10.30 -17.24
N ARG A 302 10.18 -11.13 -18.11
CA ARG A 302 10.89 -11.72 -19.25
C ARG A 302 11.18 -10.71 -20.37
N LEU A 303 10.44 -9.58 -20.35
CA LEU A 303 10.51 -8.57 -21.39
C LEU A 303 11.62 -7.55 -21.11
N PRO A 304 12.37 -7.12 -22.15
CA PRO A 304 13.32 -6.01 -22.01
C PRO A 304 12.65 -4.74 -21.46
N GLY A 305 13.33 -4.07 -20.52
CA GLY A 305 12.82 -2.90 -19.83
C GLY A 305 12.12 -3.21 -18.52
N ASN A 306 11.94 -4.50 -18.18
CA ASN A 306 11.34 -4.97 -16.93
C ASN A 306 12.31 -5.83 -16.11
N GLU A 307 13.61 -5.59 -16.25
CA GLU A 307 14.66 -6.30 -15.51
C GLU A 307 14.52 -6.04 -13.99
N LEU A 308 14.91 -7.04 -13.18
CA LEU A 308 15.01 -6.91 -11.73
C LEU A 308 16.18 -7.73 -11.19
N ASP A 309 16.65 -7.41 -10.00
CA ASP A 309 17.56 -8.26 -9.23
C ASP A 309 16.76 -9.22 -8.36
N VAL A 310 17.15 -10.49 -8.32
CA VAL A 310 16.35 -11.57 -7.70
C VAL A 310 17.09 -12.33 -6.59
N SER A 311 18.36 -12.00 -6.34
CA SER A 311 19.18 -12.81 -5.45
C SER A 311 20.05 -11.99 -4.52
N ASP A 312 19.94 -12.24 -3.25
CA ASP A 312 20.83 -11.75 -2.18
C ASP A 312 22.09 -12.63 -2.02
N LYS A 313 22.31 -13.64 -2.88
CA LYS A 313 23.38 -14.65 -2.71
C LYS A 313 24.25 -14.88 -3.94
N ASP A 314 24.15 -14.04 -4.94
CA ASP A 314 25.03 -14.11 -6.14
C ASP A 314 26.27 -13.19 -6.01
N ASN A 315 26.36 -12.37 -4.94
CA ASN A 315 27.43 -11.42 -4.62
C ASN A 315 27.61 -10.31 -5.68
N GLN A 316 26.57 -9.91 -6.35
CA GLN A 316 26.59 -8.83 -7.35
C GLN A 316 25.19 -8.21 -7.49
N ILE A 317 25.13 -7.01 -8.03
CA ILE A 317 23.88 -6.42 -8.51
C ILE A 317 23.63 -7.01 -9.90
N ASN A 318 22.58 -7.82 -10.02
CA ASN A 318 22.26 -8.59 -11.23
C ASN A 318 20.87 -8.29 -11.77
N ILE A 319 20.66 -7.04 -12.18
CA ILE A 319 19.40 -6.59 -12.77
C ILE A 319 19.28 -7.19 -14.18
N ALA A 320 18.45 -8.24 -14.33
CA ALA A 320 18.29 -9.01 -15.55
C ALA A 320 16.82 -9.40 -15.81
N ASN A 321 16.52 -9.93 -17.00
CA ASN A 321 15.21 -10.52 -17.28
C ASN A 321 15.14 -11.93 -16.69
N TRP A 322 14.03 -12.20 -16.01
CA TRP A 322 13.76 -13.47 -15.34
C TRP A 322 12.38 -14.02 -15.73
N PRO A 323 12.16 -15.35 -15.71
CA PRO A 323 10.87 -15.95 -16.03
C PRO A 323 9.87 -15.84 -14.88
N VAL A 324 9.55 -14.62 -14.48
CA VAL A 324 8.61 -14.31 -13.42
C VAL A 324 7.68 -13.17 -13.81
N PHE A 325 6.54 -13.09 -13.14
CA PHE A 325 5.55 -12.02 -13.26
C PHE A 325 5.47 -11.23 -11.96
N GLY A 326 5.54 -9.90 -12.02
CA GLY A 326 5.34 -9.02 -10.88
C GLY A 326 3.87 -8.64 -10.70
N MET A 327 3.31 -8.86 -9.55
CA MET A 327 2.05 -8.25 -9.12
C MET A 327 2.32 -6.77 -8.85
N PHE A 328 1.46 -5.85 -9.33
CA PHE A 328 1.73 -4.42 -9.09
C PHE A 328 1.59 -4.05 -7.63
N GLN A 329 0.53 -4.48 -6.98
CA GLN A 329 0.27 -4.34 -5.54
C GLN A 329 0.68 -2.95 -5.00
N PRO A 330 -0.03 -1.89 -5.38
CA PRO A 330 0.36 -0.54 -5.00
C PRO A 330 0.09 -0.28 -3.52
N ASP A 331 1.09 0.19 -2.79
CA ASP A 331 0.93 0.80 -1.49
C ASP A 331 0.23 2.16 -1.68
N SER A 332 0.92 3.21 -2.04
CA SER A 332 0.29 4.51 -2.21
C SER A 332 -0.18 4.78 -3.65
N ILE A 333 -1.21 5.60 -3.75
CA ILE A 333 -1.75 6.06 -5.03
C ILE A 333 -2.00 7.57 -5.01
N ALA A 334 -1.86 8.20 -6.17
CA ALA A 334 -2.19 9.60 -6.37
C ALA A 334 -3.02 9.79 -7.65
N THR A 335 -3.72 10.92 -7.78
CA THR A 335 -4.51 11.22 -8.98
C THR A 335 -4.15 12.55 -9.59
N TYR A 336 -4.25 12.63 -10.90
CA TYR A 336 -4.18 13.89 -11.63
C TYR A 336 -5.10 13.86 -12.85
N ARG A 337 -5.46 15.05 -13.37
CA ARG A 337 -6.38 15.20 -14.49
C ARG A 337 -5.71 15.91 -15.65
N VAL A 338 -5.74 15.29 -16.84
CA VAL A 338 -5.23 15.88 -18.09
C VAL A 338 -6.29 15.73 -19.19
N ASN A 339 -6.60 16.81 -19.88
CA ASN A 339 -7.58 16.84 -20.98
C ASN A 339 -8.95 16.24 -20.60
N GLY A 340 -9.36 16.38 -19.34
CA GLY A 340 -10.65 15.87 -18.85
C GLY A 340 -10.65 14.39 -18.47
N ILE A 341 -9.51 13.70 -18.56
CA ILE A 341 -9.33 12.30 -18.16
C ILE A 341 -8.58 12.30 -16.83
N ASP A 342 -9.10 11.55 -15.87
CA ASP A 342 -8.41 11.28 -14.60
C ASP A 342 -7.45 10.09 -14.79
N TYR A 343 -6.27 10.23 -14.23
CA TYR A 343 -5.24 9.19 -14.18
C TYR A 343 -4.92 8.89 -12.74
N ILE A 344 -4.61 7.62 -12.48
CA ILE A 344 -4.11 7.13 -11.21
C ILE A 344 -2.62 6.85 -11.39
N VAL A 345 -1.80 7.33 -10.47
CA VAL A 345 -0.39 6.94 -10.33
C VAL A 345 -0.29 5.98 -9.17
N THR A 346 0.47 4.91 -9.32
CA THR A 346 0.66 3.88 -8.29
C THR A 346 2.14 3.69 -8.00
N ALA A 347 2.50 3.61 -6.72
CA ALA A 347 3.80 3.14 -6.24
C ALA A 347 3.67 1.63 -6.01
N ASN A 348 4.35 0.82 -6.83
CA ASN A 348 4.13 -0.63 -6.89
C ASN A 348 5.12 -1.36 -5.98
N GLU A 349 4.89 -1.27 -4.70
CA GLU A 349 5.74 -1.83 -3.64
C GLU A 349 5.64 -3.35 -3.58
N GLY A 350 4.44 -3.85 -3.39
CA GLY A 350 4.12 -5.25 -3.17
C GLY A 350 4.06 -5.66 -1.72
N ASP A 351 3.06 -6.46 -1.36
CA ASP A 351 3.01 -7.13 -0.07
C ASP A 351 2.41 -8.53 -0.14
N SER A 352 2.68 -9.32 0.93
CA SER A 352 2.20 -10.67 1.09
C SER A 352 1.57 -10.86 2.47
N ARG A 353 0.60 -11.76 2.57
CA ARG A 353 0.00 -12.19 3.85
C ARG A 353 0.77 -13.35 4.50
N ALA A 354 2.09 -13.43 4.28
CA ALA A 354 2.91 -14.56 4.68
C ALA A 354 3.00 -14.77 6.19
N ASP A 355 2.98 -13.68 6.94
CA ASP A 355 3.17 -13.72 8.40
C ASP A 355 1.86 -13.91 9.17
N TRP A 356 0.73 -14.01 8.48
CA TRP A 356 -0.59 -14.11 9.08
C TRP A 356 -1.09 -15.56 9.14
N GLY A 357 -1.98 -15.81 10.08
CA GLY A 357 -2.60 -17.09 10.28
C GLY A 357 -2.00 -17.91 11.43
N ILE A 358 -2.69 -18.99 11.77
CA ILE A 358 -2.31 -19.91 12.84
C ILE A 358 -1.74 -21.17 12.21
N ALA A 359 -0.56 -21.62 12.67
CA ALA A 359 0.02 -22.89 12.25
C ALA A 359 -0.98 -24.05 12.49
N GLN A 360 -1.24 -24.85 11.47
CA GLN A 360 -2.14 -26.00 11.60
C GLN A 360 -1.66 -26.97 12.68
N SER A 361 -2.56 -27.32 13.60
CA SER A 361 -2.34 -28.43 14.52
C SER A 361 -2.60 -29.75 13.78
N GLY A 362 -1.64 -30.66 13.73
CA GLY A 362 -1.86 -31.99 13.17
C GLY A 362 -0.83 -32.49 12.17
N GLY A 363 0.25 -31.75 11.97
CA GLY A 363 1.41 -32.21 11.22
C GLY A 363 1.27 -32.15 9.70
N ALA A 364 0.34 -31.38 9.17
CA ALA A 364 0.38 -30.98 7.77
C ALA A 364 1.62 -30.10 7.54
N THR A 365 2.32 -30.35 6.44
CA THR A 365 3.51 -29.60 6.04
C THR A 365 3.30 -28.98 4.68
N ASP A 366 3.95 -27.85 4.43
CA ASP A 366 4.05 -27.23 3.13
C ASP A 366 5.04 -27.95 2.20
N PHE A 367 5.34 -27.38 1.04
CA PHE A 367 6.28 -27.93 0.06
C PHE A 367 7.71 -28.07 0.62
N ALA A 368 8.12 -27.22 1.54
CA ALA A 368 9.42 -27.25 2.20
C ALA A 368 9.48 -28.24 3.39
N GLY A 369 8.34 -28.79 3.80
CA GLY A 369 8.22 -29.69 4.96
C GLY A 369 8.07 -28.96 6.28
N ASP A 370 7.82 -27.65 6.27
CA ASP A 370 7.52 -26.85 7.44
C ASP A 370 6.03 -27.00 7.86
N SER A 371 5.70 -26.63 9.08
CA SER A 371 4.31 -26.69 9.55
C SER A 371 3.44 -25.77 8.72
N LEU A 372 2.42 -26.32 8.05
CA LEU A 372 1.53 -25.57 7.21
C LEU A 372 0.78 -24.49 8.00
N ASN A 373 0.90 -23.26 7.56
CA ASN A 373 0.03 -22.16 7.92
C ASN A 373 -1.04 -22.03 6.83
N LEU A 374 -2.32 -22.03 7.19
CA LEU A 374 -3.43 -22.10 6.23
C LEU A 374 -3.48 -20.91 5.27
N ASN A 375 -2.99 -19.76 5.69
CA ASN A 375 -2.96 -18.56 4.86
C ASN A 375 -1.55 -18.22 4.36
N MET A 376 -0.62 -19.16 4.47
CA MET A 376 0.73 -18.98 3.97
C MET A 376 0.71 -18.86 2.45
N GLU A 377 1.13 -17.73 1.98
CA GLU A 377 1.18 -17.49 0.53
C GLU A 377 2.61 -17.33 0.00
N GLU A 378 3.56 -16.94 0.85
CA GLU A 378 4.92 -16.62 0.45
C GLU A 378 5.84 -17.84 0.57
N PHE A 379 6.44 -18.24 -0.55
CA PHE A 379 7.43 -19.30 -0.61
C PHE A 379 8.66 -18.86 -1.38
N ARG A 380 9.76 -19.55 -1.19
CA ARG A 380 10.94 -19.38 -2.02
C ARG A 380 10.89 -20.33 -3.22
N VAL A 381 11.31 -19.86 -4.39
CA VAL A 381 11.29 -20.66 -5.62
C VAL A 381 12.00 -22.02 -5.46
N LYS A 382 13.09 -22.08 -4.66
CA LYS A 382 13.81 -23.34 -4.39
C LYS A 382 12.96 -24.41 -3.70
N ASP A 383 11.87 -24.03 -3.05
CA ASP A 383 11.02 -24.91 -2.24
C ASP A 383 9.74 -25.32 -3.00
N LEU A 384 9.52 -24.79 -4.22
CA LEU A 384 8.36 -25.09 -5.04
C LEU A 384 8.64 -26.21 -6.06
N PRO A 385 7.69 -27.12 -6.32
CA PRO A 385 7.73 -27.98 -7.50
C PRO A 385 7.47 -27.13 -8.74
N LEU A 386 8.41 -27.11 -9.68
CA LEU A 386 8.27 -26.37 -10.94
C LEU A 386 7.93 -27.33 -12.06
N ASP A 387 6.95 -26.97 -12.91
CA ASP A 387 6.59 -27.74 -14.09
C ASP A 387 7.80 -27.88 -15.05
N PRO A 388 8.20 -29.10 -15.43
CA PRO A 388 9.37 -29.32 -16.27
C PRO A 388 9.18 -28.91 -17.75
N ASP A 389 7.93 -28.76 -18.21
CA ASP A 389 7.62 -28.28 -19.55
C ASP A 389 7.68 -26.74 -19.60
N ALA A 390 7.26 -26.08 -18.54
CA ALA A 390 7.38 -24.62 -18.37
C ALA A 390 8.82 -24.19 -18.01
N PHE A 391 9.49 -24.95 -17.14
CA PHE A 391 10.83 -24.64 -16.62
C PHE A 391 11.81 -25.79 -16.91
N SER A 392 12.23 -25.93 -18.17
CA SER A 392 13.15 -27.02 -18.58
C SER A 392 14.52 -27.00 -17.87
N ASP A 393 14.88 -25.88 -17.23
CA ASP A 393 16.09 -25.64 -16.45
C ASP A 393 15.82 -25.40 -14.97
N ALA A 394 14.69 -25.90 -14.44
CA ALA A 394 14.22 -25.71 -13.07
C ALA A 394 15.33 -25.85 -12.01
N ALA A 395 16.13 -26.91 -12.10
CA ALA A 395 17.23 -27.14 -11.15
C ALA A 395 18.28 -26.01 -11.14
N SER A 396 18.50 -25.34 -12.27
CA SER A 396 19.39 -24.18 -12.36
C SER A 396 18.71 -22.94 -11.81
N LEU A 397 17.44 -22.71 -12.15
CA LEU A 397 16.67 -21.57 -11.65
C LEU A 397 16.51 -21.62 -10.13
N GLN A 398 16.41 -22.79 -9.53
CA GLN A 398 16.29 -23.00 -8.09
C GLN A 398 17.60 -22.85 -7.30
N GLU A 399 18.74 -22.61 -7.98
CA GLU A 399 19.98 -22.26 -7.29
C GLU A 399 19.88 -20.90 -6.59
N LYS A 400 20.55 -20.77 -5.44
CA LYS A 400 20.49 -19.56 -4.60
C LYS A 400 20.97 -18.29 -5.31
N ALA A 401 21.89 -18.43 -6.26
CA ALA A 401 22.43 -17.33 -7.07
C ALA A 401 21.57 -17.01 -8.29
N GLN A 402 20.42 -17.64 -8.43
CA GLN A 402 19.42 -17.44 -9.46
C GLN A 402 18.09 -17.07 -8.75
N LEU A 403 16.98 -17.70 -9.14
CA LEU A 403 15.66 -17.45 -8.54
C LEU A 403 15.45 -18.15 -7.18
N GLY A 404 16.30 -19.10 -6.79
CA GLY A 404 16.01 -20.00 -5.68
C GLY A 404 15.69 -19.32 -4.36
N ARG A 405 16.17 -18.10 -4.15
CA ARG A 405 15.89 -17.31 -2.94
C ARG A 405 14.66 -16.39 -3.09
N LEU A 406 14.26 -16.11 -4.34
CA LEU A 406 13.18 -15.17 -4.62
C LEU A 406 11.87 -15.64 -3.99
N LYS A 407 11.18 -14.72 -3.34
CA LYS A 407 9.87 -14.93 -2.73
C LYS A 407 8.77 -14.79 -3.78
N VAL A 408 7.89 -15.77 -3.83
CA VAL A 408 6.77 -15.84 -4.80
C VAL A 408 5.50 -16.29 -4.10
N SER A 409 4.36 -16.00 -4.71
CA SER A 409 3.07 -16.48 -4.23
C SER A 409 2.88 -17.96 -4.54
N ALA A 410 2.43 -18.73 -3.55
CA ALA A 410 1.95 -20.10 -3.72
C ALA A 410 0.43 -20.18 -3.96
N GLN A 411 -0.27 -19.04 -3.98
CA GLN A 411 -1.69 -18.95 -4.30
C GLN A 411 -1.96 -18.79 -5.79
N MET A 412 -0.90 -18.70 -6.59
CA MET A 412 -0.94 -18.49 -8.03
C MET A 412 0.19 -19.27 -8.70
N GLY A 413 -0.01 -19.68 -9.96
CA GLY A 413 1.06 -20.23 -10.78
C GLY A 413 0.92 -21.68 -11.16
N ASP A 414 0.19 -22.48 -10.39
CA ASP A 414 -0.29 -23.81 -10.81
C ASP A 414 -1.53 -23.59 -11.69
N THR A 415 -1.33 -23.47 -13.00
CA THR A 415 -2.39 -23.01 -13.92
C THR A 415 -3.29 -24.13 -14.41
N ASP A 416 -2.85 -25.38 -14.30
CA ASP A 416 -3.62 -26.57 -14.70
C ASP A 416 -4.08 -27.43 -13.50
N ASN A 417 -3.70 -27.05 -12.28
CA ASN A 417 -4.05 -27.67 -11.01
C ASN A 417 -3.55 -29.11 -10.87
N ASP A 418 -2.34 -29.38 -11.30
CA ASP A 418 -1.71 -30.70 -11.19
C ASP A 418 -0.70 -30.80 -10.04
N GLY A 419 -0.41 -29.67 -9.37
CA GLY A 419 0.37 -29.59 -8.12
C GLY A 419 1.80 -29.11 -8.32
N ASP A 420 2.18 -28.69 -9.52
CA ASP A 420 3.42 -27.98 -9.76
C ASP A 420 3.16 -26.59 -10.40
N PHE A 421 4.18 -25.75 -10.49
CA PHE A 421 4.03 -24.35 -10.89
C PHE A 421 4.49 -24.12 -12.32
N ASP A 422 3.57 -23.67 -13.18
CA ASP A 422 3.81 -23.26 -14.57
C ASP A 422 4.30 -21.82 -14.68
N GLU A 423 3.95 -20.99 -13.72
CA GLU A 423 4.27 -19.56 -13.66
C GLU A 423 4.68 -19.16 -12.25
N LEU A 424 5.52 -18.13 -12.13
CA LEU A 424 6.00 -17.61 -10.87
C LEU A 424 5.57 -16.15 -10.71
N TYR A 425 4.92 -15.81 -9.59
CA TYR A 425 4.40 -14.48 -9.30
C TYR A 425 5.10 -13.88 -8.10
N VAL A 426 5.84 -12.77 -8.32
CA VAL A 426 6.56 -12.02 -7.28
C VAL A 426 5.73 -10.85 -6.76
N TYR A 427 6.02 -10.42 -5.55
CA TYR A 427 5.38 -9.30 -4.90
C TYR A 427 5.98 -7.98 -5.36
N GLY A 428 5.11 -7.03 -5.75
CA GLY A 428 5.45 -5.71 -6.24
C GLY A 428 5.89 -5.67 -7.70
N GLY A 429 5.54 -4.56 -8.35
CA GLY A 429 6.03 -4.22 -9.68
C GLY A 429 7.42 -3.61 -9.67
N ARG A 430 7.97 -3.24 -8.51
CA ARG A 430 9.23 -2.51 -8.31
C ARG A 430 9.34 -1.28 -9.21
N SER A 431 8.22 -0.59 -9.37
CA SER A 431 8.05 0.51 -10.34
C SER A 431 6.99 1.48 -9.87
N PHE A 432 6.80 2.55 -10.61
CA PHE A 432 5.53 3.29 -10.57
C PHE A 432 4.80 3.13 -11.89
N SER A 433 3.47 3.14 -11.84
CA SER A 433 2.64 3.03 -13.04
C SER A 433 1.64 4.16 -13.13
N ILE A 434 1.12 4.41 -14.34
CA ILE A 434 0.03 5.36 -14.61
C ILE A 434 -1.11 4.60 -15.29
N TRP A 435 -2.31 4.80 -14.78
CA TRP A 435 -3.53 4.11 -15.24
C TRP A 435 -4.58 5.11 -15.66
N ASN A 436 -5.30 4.81 -16.72
CA ASN A 436 -6.52 5.56 -17.05
C ASN A 436 -7.62 5.17 -16.06
N ALA A 437 -8.05 6.11 -15.22
CA ALA A 437 -9.00 5.86 -14.15
C ALA A 437 -10.39 5.40 -14.62
N ALA A 438 -10.80 5.76 -15.84
CA ALA A 438 -12.08 5.36 -16.40
C ALA A 438 -12.08 3.91 -16.92
N THR A 439 -10.98 3.49 -17.57
CA THR A 439 -10.88 2.17 -18.21
C THR A 439 -10.19 1.13 -17.34
N GLY A 440 -9.27 1.52 -16.46
CA GLY A 440 -8.35 0.65 -15.74
C GLY A 440 -7.13 0.25 -16.61
N GLU A 441 -6.98 0.82 -17.81
CA GLU A 441 -5.87 0.52 -18.70
C GLU A 441 -4.58 1.18 -18.21
N ARG A 442 -3.49 0.42 -18.14
CA ARG A 442 -2.16 0.93 -17.86
C ARG A 442 -1.62 1.67 -19.07
N VAL A 443 -1.34 2.97 -18.89
CA VAL A 443 -0.81 3.82 -19.96
C VAL A 443 0.70 4.03 -19.87
N PHE A 444 1.30 3.74 -18.70
CA PHE A 444 2.74 3.83 -18.47
C PHE A 444 3.16 2.92 -17.32
N ASP A 445 4.37 2.41 -17.39
CA ASP A 445 5.10 1.79 -16.27
C ASP A 445 6.57 2.19 -16.36
N SER A 446 7.21 2.46 -15.24
CA SER A 446 8.61 2.87 -15.19
C SER A 446 9.60 1.73 -15.46
N GLY A 447 9.11 0.51 -15.63
CA GLY A 447 9.93 -0.67 -15.94
C GLY A 447 10.97 -0.95 -14.85
N SER A 448 12.22 -1.14 -15.26
CA SER A 448 13.36 -1.39 -14.37
C SER A 448 14.01 -0.11 -13.82
N GLN A 449 13.40 1.09 -14.01
CA GLN A 449 14.06 2.34 -13.65
C GLN A 449 14.36 2.47 -12.16
N MET A 450 13.49 1.96 -11.27
CA MET A 450 13.72 2.02 -9.81
C MET A 450 14.94 1.20 -9.42
N GLU A 451 15.05 -0.03 -9.91
CA GLU A 451 16.23 -0.89 -9.74
C GLU A 451 17.51 -0.18 -10.22
N LEU A 452 17.50 0.33 -11.45
CA LEU A 452 18.67 0.98 -12.05
C LEU A 452 19.07 2.28 -11.34
N LEU A 453 18.10 3.09 -10.90
CA LEU A 453 18.36 4.35 -10.19
C LEU A 453 18.90 4.09 -8.79
N THR A 454 18.35 3.14 -8.05
CA THR A 454 18.81 2.78 -6.70
C THR A 454 20.17 2.10 -6.74
N ALA A 455 20.40 1.18 -7.69
CA ALA A 455 21.72 0.58 -7.91
C ALA A 455 22.78 1.64 -8.21
N ASN A 456 22.48 2.59 -9.09
CA ASN A 456 23.39 3.70 -9.43
C ASN A 456 23.64 4.65 -8.27
N LYS A 457 22.60 4.92 -7.47
CA LYS A 457 22.64 5.87 -6.36
C LYS A 457 23.35 5.32 -5.15
N TYR A 458 23.09 4.06 -4.81
CA TYR A 458 23.50 3.46 -3.54
C TYR A 458 24.67 2.48 -3.69
N GLY A 459 24.92 1.96 -4.91
CA GLY A 459 26.03 1.06 -5.18
C GLY A 459 26.04 -0.14 -4.23
N THR A 460 27.06 -0.27 -3.41
CA THR A 460 27.19 -1.38 -2.43
C THR A 460 26.10 -1.40 -1.34
N ASN A 461 25.22 -0.42 -1.29
CA ASN A 461 24.06 -0.40 -0.37
C ASN A 461 22.75 -0.53 -1.17
N PHE A 462 22.80 -1.05 -2.39
CA PHE A 462 21.64 -1.34 -3.19
C PHE A 462 20.77 -2.39 -2.49
N ASN A 463 19.45 -2.22 -2.51
CA ASN A 463 18.47 -3.10 -1.89
C ASN A 463 18.87 -3.58 -0.49
N ASN A 464 19.42 -2.64 0.31
CA ASN A 464 19.87 -2.92 1.66
C ASN A 464 18.69 -3.14 2.60
N ASP A 465 18.82 -4.09 3.50
CA ASP A 465 17.91 -4.22 4.62
C ASP A 465 18.11 -3.07 5.63
N ASN A 466 17.04 -2.61 6.24
CA ASN A 466 17.07 -1.53 7.21
C ASN A 466 17.69 -1.93 8.54
N ASP A 467 17.45 -3.17 8.94
CA ASP A 467 17.79 -3.65 10.27
C ASP A 467 19.23 -4.12 10.36
N GLU A 468 19.76 -4.72 9.30
CA GLU A 468 21.02 -5.46 9.34
C GLU A 468 22.13 -4.83 8.53
N ASN A 469 21.89 -3.77 7.75
CA ASN A 469 22.84 -3.19 6.79
C ASN A 469 23.46 -4.26 5.89
N ASP A 470 22.64 -5.18 5.41
CA ASP A 470 22.99 -6.26 4.50
C ASP A 470 22.71 -5.83 3.07
N ALA A 471 23.75 -5.45 2.36
CA ALA A 471 23.66 -5.03 0.97
C ALA A 471 23.02 -6.15 0.14
N ASP A 472 22.10 -5.77 -0.75
CA ASP A 472 21.36 -6.68 -1.59
C ASP A 472 20.32 -7.57 -0.88
N GLY A 473 20.18 -7.39 0.45
CA GLY A 473 19.33 -8.23 1.30
C GLY A 473 17.85 -8.21 0.95
N ARG A 474 17.38 -7.22 0.18
CA ARG A 474 15.97 -7.11 -0.27
C ARG A 474 15.73 -7.59 -1.71
N SER A 475 16.78 -7.92 -2.47
CA SER A 475 16.63 -8.33 -3.88
C SER A 475 15.85 -9.64 -4.02
N ASP A 476 15.95 -10.55 -3.07
CA ASP A 476 15.21 -11.81 -3.03
C ASP A 476 13.74 -11.67 -2.53
N ALA A 477 13.29 -10.45 -2.29
CA ALA A 477 11.94 -10.15 -1.82
C ALA A 477 11.29 -9.06 -2.70
N LYS A 478 11.17 -7.82 -2.18
CA LYS A 478 10.45 -6.70 -2.81
C LYS A 478 11.36 -5.66 -3.49
N GLY A 479 12.69 -5.80 -3.37
CA GLY A 479 13.69 -4.92 -4.00
C GLY A 479 13.64 -3.48 -3.50
N PRO A 480 13.51 -2.47 -4.41
CA PRO A 480 13.58 -1.06 -4.04
C PRO A 480 12.33 -0.50 -3.33
N GLU A 481 11.26 -1.25 -3.21
CA GLU A 481 10.05 -0.93 -2.42
C GLU A 481 9.57 0.53 -2.60
N PRO A 482 8.99 0.90 -3.75
CA PRO A 482 8.45 2.26 -3.92
C PRO A 482 7.14 2.39 -3.13
N GLU A 483 7.14 3.25 -2.10
CA GLU A 483 6.00 3.46 -1.20
C GLU A 483 5.26 4.77 -1.49
N GLY A 484 5.90 5.92 -1.38
CA GLY A 484 5.25 7.23 -1.43
C GLY A 484 5.18 7.87 -2.82
N LEU A 485 4.07 8.59 -3.08
CA LEU A 485 3.82 9.37 -4.29
C LEU A 485 3.58 10.86 -3.99
#